data_c2a4fdd126bfc51493581e3e5f0ab28d
#
_entry.id   c2a4fdd126bfc51493581e3e5f0ab28d
#
_cell.length_a   1.000
_cell.length_b   1.000
_cell.length_c   1.000
_cell.angle_alpha   90.00
_cell.angle_beta   90.00
_cell.angle_gamma   90.00
#
_symmetry.space_group_name_H-M   'P 1'
#
loop_
_entity.id
_entity.type
_entity.pdbx_description
1 polymer ?
#
loop_
_entity_poly.entity_id
_entity_poly.type
_entity_poly.pdbx_seq_one_letter_code
_entity_poly.pdbx_strand_id
1 'polypeptide(L)'
;MKETHRPPVGRIGLQREKFLQENHSLLYDKMLLDGTLYSDLKQTEQRYWKQVEQTITKLLVSNPAPDKNNDPLGWTAHMNSLQAQAAELAMPIVTSL
;
A
#
# COMPACT_ATOMS: atom_id res chain seq x y z
N MET A 1 15.56 10.88 -23.58
CA MET A 1 14.84 10.97 -23.26
C MET A 1 14.44 11.22 -22.34
N LYS A 2 14.24 11.13 -22.02
CA LYS A 2 13.73 11.35 -21.34
C LYS A 2 12.96 11.13 -20.71
N GLU A 3 13.11 11.28 -20.47
CA GLU A 3 12.40 10.90 -19.77
C GLU A 3 11.25 11.22 -19.40
N THR A 4 10.70 10.83 -19.47
CA THR A 4 9.36 10.71 -18.96
C THR A 4 9.28 11.16 -17.53
N HIS A 5 8.55 12.20 -17.28
CA HIS A 5 8.40 12.72 -15.92
C HIS A 5 7.25 12.03 -15.21
N ARG A 6 7.42 10.74 -14.96
CA ARG A 6 6.46 10.04 -14.13
C ARG A 6 6.71 10.42 -12.67
N PRO A 7 5.67 10.81 -11.92
CA PRO A 7 5.83 10.96 -10.48
C PRO A 7 6.32 9.63 -9.89
N PRO A 8 7.21 9.65 -8.90
CA PRO A 8 7.66 8.41 -8.30
C PRO A 8 6.48 7.68 -7.67
N VAL A 9 6.35 6.41 -8.02
CA VAL A 9 5.29 5.54 -7.52
C VAL A 9 5.97 4.37 -6.85
N GLY A 10 5.56 4.08 -5.62
CA GLY A 10 6.14 2.96 -4.89
C GLY A 10 5.56 1.62 -5.32
N ARG A 11 5.97 0.57 -4.60
CA ARG A 11 5.54 -0.79 -4.90
C ARG A 11 4.01 -0.93 -4.93
N ILE A 12 3.33 -0.27 -4.00
CA ILE A 12 1.86 -0.37 -3.92
C ILE A 12 1.20 0.28 -5.11
N GLY A 13 1.69 1.45 -5.54
CA GLY A 13 1.17 2.09 -6.74
C GLY A 13 1.41 1.25 -7.98
N LEU A 14 2.57 0.59 -8.07
CA LEU A 14 2.85 -0.30 -9.19
C LEU A 14 1.93 -1.52 -9.21
N GLN A 15 1.58 -2.07 -8.05
CA GLN A 15 0.62 -3.15 -7.95
C GLN A 15 -0.76 -2.69 -8.41
N ARG A 16 -1.15 -1.48 -8.05
CA ARG A 16 -2.41 -0.89 -8.50
C ARG A 16 -2.42 -0.74 -10.02
N GLU A 17 -1.33 -0.25 -10.58
CA GLU A 17 -1.21 -0.08 -12.03
C GLU A 17 -1.37 -1.43 -12.74
N LYS A 18 -0.69 -2.46 -12.24
CA LYS A 18 -0.78 -3.80 -12.80
C LYS A 18 -2.20 -4.35 -12.72
N PHE A 19 -2.87 -4.13 -11.59
CA PHE A 19 -4.25 -4.54 -11.42
C PHE A 19 -5.15 -3.91 -12.49
N LEU A 20 -5.00 -2.60 -12.70
CA LEU A 20 -5.80 -1.90 -13.71
C LEU A 20 -5.51 -2.42 -15.11
N GLN A 21 -4.22 -2.62 -15.44
CA GLN A 21 -3.82 -3.12 -16.75
C GLN A 21 -4.41 -4.51 -17.03
N GLU A 22 -4.36 -5.40 -16.05
CA GLU A 22 -4.74 -6.78 -16.25
C GLU A 22 -6.24 -7.03 -16.15
N ASN A 23 -6.93 -6.24 -15.33
CA ASN A 23 -8.34 -6.51 -15.05
C ASN A 23 -9.29 -5.44 -15.57
N HIS A 24 -8.79 -4.24 -15.86
CA HIS A 24 -9.60 -3.11 -16.30
C HIS A 24 -8.85 -2.31 -17.36
N SER A 25 -8.46 -2.99 -18.44
CA SER A 25 -7.59 -2.38 -19.44
C SER A 25 -8.19 -1.17 -20.13
N LEU A 26 -9.50 -1.16 -20.36
CA LEU A 26 -10.15 -0.01 -20.99
C LEU A 26 -10.11 1.21 -20.05
N LEU A 27 -10.36 0.98 -18.78
CA LEU A 27 -10.26 2.04 -17.79
C LEU A 27 -8.83 2.54 -17.67
N TYR A 28 -7.87 1.63 -17.66
CA TYR A 28 -6.45 1.98 -17.61
C TYR A 28 -6.09 2.90 -18.79
N ASP A 29 -6.49 2.52 -20.00
CA ASP A 29 -6.21 3.33 -21.19
C ASP A 29 -6.86 4.69 -21.11
N LYS A 30 -8.10 4.75 -20.62
CA LYS A 30 -8.80 6.02 -20.43
C LYS A 30 -8.06 6.91 -19.45
N MET A 31 -7.60 6.37 -18.35
CA MET A 31 -6.89 7.14 -17.34
C MET A 31 -5.54 7.64 -17.85
N LEU A 32 -4.87 6.85 -18.70
CA LEU A 32 -3.65 7.31 -19.36
C LEU A 32 -3.94 8.51 -20.25
N LEU A 33 -5.00 8.42 -21.06
CA LEU A 33 -5.36 9.51 -21.98
C LEU A 33 -5.82 10.75 -21.24
N ASP A 34 -6.55 10.59 -20.16
CA ASP A 34 -7.04 11.72 -19.37
C ASP A 34 -5.97 12.35 -18.49
N GLY A 35 -4.84 11.67 -18.31
CA GLY A 35 -3.80 12.14 -17.43
C GLY A 35 -4.10 11.94 -15.95
N THR A 36 -5.06 11.05 -15.61
CA THR A 36 -5.48 10.83 -14.22
C THR A 36 -4.87 9.62 -13.58
N LEU A 37 -4.11 8.81 -14.35
CA LEU A 37 -3.59 7.54 -13.84
C LEU A 37 -2.69 7.74 -12.62
N TYR A 38 -1.73 8.62 -12.71
CA TYR A 38 -0.76 8.77 -11.62
C TYR A 38 -1.39 9.32 -10.36
N SER A 39 -2.38 10.20 -10.52
CA SER A 39 -3.15 10.67 -9.37
C SER A 39 -3.84 9.51 -8.66
N ASP A 40 -4.44 8.60 -9.43
CA ASP A 40 -5.07 7.40 -8.87
C ASP A 40 -4.06 6.53 -8.12
N LEU A 41 -2.90 6.29 -8.75
CA LEU A 41 -1.87 5.44 -8.13
C LEU A 41 -1.37 6.04 -6.82
N LYS A 42 -1.14 7.34 -6.79
CA LYS A 42 -0.66 8.02 -5.58
C LYS A 42 -1.72 8.02 -4.48
N GLN A 43 -2.97 8.29 -4.84
CA GLN A 43 -4.06 8.25 -3.88
C GLN A 43 -4.24 6.86 -3.30
N THR A 44 -4.14 5.84 -4.14
CA THR A 44 -4.24 4.45 -3.69
C THR A 44 -3.13 4.12 -2.70
N GLU A 45 -1.89 4.55 -2.99
CA GLU A 45 -0.77 4.35 -2.08
C GLU A 45 -1.03 5.01 -0.73
N GLN A 46 -1.50 6.25 -0.75
CA GLN A 46 -1.76 6.99 0.48
C GLN A 46 -2.84 6.31 1.32
N ARG A 47 -3.91 5.87 0.67
CA ARG A 47 -5.00 5.18 1.36
C ARG A 47 -4.55 3.84 1.92
N TYR A 48 -3.74 3.11 1.17
CA TYR A 48 -3.20 1.83 1.61
C TYR A 48 -2.35 2.00 2.87
N TRP A 49 -1.39 2.90 2.83
CA TRP A 49 -0.49 3.09 3.98
C TRP A 49 -1.19 3.66 5.19
N LYS A 50 -2.19 4.52 4.97
CA LYS A 50 -3.00 5.03 6.07
C LYS A 50 -3.77 3.89 6.74
N GLN A 51 -4.34 3.00 5.94
CA GLN A 51 -5.06 1.85 6.48
C GLN A 51 -4.14 0.92 7.25
N VAL A 52 -2.94 0.66 6.71
CA VAL A 52 -1.94 -0.16 7.39
C VAL A 52 -1.56 0.44 8.73
N GLU A 53 -1.28 1.74 8.76
CA GLU A 53 -0.90 2.43 9.98
C GLU A 53 -2.01 2.36 11.04
N GLN A 54 -3.24 2.63 10.63
CA GLN A 54 -4.39 2.57 11.55
C GLN A 54 -4.60 1.16 12.08
N THR A 55 -4.43 0.16 11.24
CA THR A 55 -4.61 -1.22 11.66
C THR A 55 -3.55 -1.64 12.66
N ILE A 56 -2.29 -1.28 12.40
CA ILE A 56 -1.19 -1.59 13.33
C ILE A 56 -1.45 -0.93 14.68
N THR A 57 -1.88 0.32 14.68
CA THR A 57 -2.19 1.03 15.91
C THR A 57 -3.25 0.29 16.72
N LYS A 58 -4.31 -0.15 16.06
CA LYS A 58 -5.39 -0.89 16.72
C LYS A 58 -4.91 -2.23 17.26
N LEU A 59 -4.13 -2.94 16.47
CA LEU A 59 -3.61 -4.25 16.89
C LEU A 59 -2.66 -4.13 18.07
N LEU A 60 -1.87 -3.05 18.13
CA LEU A 60 -0.97 -2.83 19.25
C LEU A 60 -1.71 -2.57 20.58
N VAL A 61 -2.90 -1.98 20.51
CA VAL A 61 -3.71 -1.76 21.70
C VAL A 61 -4.14 -3.10 22.31
N SER A 62 -4.59 -4.05 21.50
CA SER A 62 -5.05 -5.35 21.97
C SER A 62 -3.93 -6.38 22.09
N ASN A 63 -2.79 -6.13 21.46
CA ASN A 63 -1.69 -7.07 21.41
C ASN A 63 -0.35 -6.31 21.45
N PRO A 64 0.01 -5.79 22.64
CA PRO A 64 1.20 -4.94 22.79
C PRO A 64 2.48 -5.68 22.42
N ALA A 65 3.41 -4.94 21.81
CA ALA A 65 4.70 -5.48 21.45
C ALA A 65 5.61 -5.63 22.68
N PRO A 66 6.56 -6.58 22.65
CA PRO A 66 7.60 -6.65 23.68
C PRO A 66 8.43 -5.36 23.71
N ASP A 67 9.17 -5.16 24.79
CA ASP A 67 10.06 -4.01 24.91
C ASP A 67 11.16 -4.11 23.85
N LYS A 68 11.24 -3.10 22.99
CA LYS A 68 12.22 -3.05 21.92
C LYS A 68 13.67 -3.09 22.44
N ASN A 69 13.91 -2.49 23.60
CA ASN A 69 15.25 -2.44 24.18
C ASN A 69 15.66 -3.74 24.85
N ASN A 70 14.71 -4.41 25.51
CA ASN A 70 14.99 -5.64 26.24
C ASN A 70 14.88 -6.87 25.36
N ASP A 71 14.04 -6.83 24.34
CA ASP A 71 13.78 -7.96 23.47
C ASP A 71 13.63 -7.47 22.02
N PRO A 72 14.74 -7.04 21.39
CA PRO A 72 14.67 -6.49 20.04
C PRO A 72 14.20 -7.51 19.00
N LEU A 73 14.58 -8.78 19.16
CA LEU A 73 14.14 -9.80 18.19
C LEU A 73 12.64 -10.07 18.32
N GLY A 74 12.14 -10.17 19.56
CA GLY A 74 10.72 -10.34 19.80
C GLY A 74 9.91 -9.15 19.30
N TRP A 75 10.41 -7.95 19.53
CA TRP A 75 9.76 -6.74 19.03
C TRP A 75 9.68 -6.74 17.52
N THR A 76 10.78 -7.06 16.83
CA THR A 76 10.83 -7.09 15.38
C THR A 76 9.87 -8.13 14.81
N ALA A 77 9.87 -9.34 15.38
CA ALA A 77 8.98 -10.40 14.94
C ALA A 77 7.52 -10.01 15.12
N HIS A 78 7.20 -9.40 16.26
CA HIS A 78 5.85 -8.95 16.57
C HIS A 78 5.39 -7.88 15.57
N MET A 79 6.22 -6.86 15.33
CA MET A 79 5.89 -5.79 14.41
C MET A 79 5.76 -6.29 12.98
N ASN A 80 6.62 -7.23 12.55
CA ASN A 80 6.52 -7.82 11.22
C ASN A 80 5.20 -8.58 11.06
N SER A 81 4.78 -9.29 12.09
CA SER A 81 3.50 -10.00 12.07
C SER A 81 2.32 -9.04 11.93
N LEU A 82 2.34 -7.96 12.72
CA LEU A 82 1.28 -6.94 12.64
C LEU A 82 1.25 -6.28 11.28
N GLN A 83 2.43 -6.00 10.72
CA GLN A 83 2.52 -5.37 9.42
C GLN A 83 1.97 -6.28 8.33
N ALA A 84 2.26 -7.59 8.40
CA ALA A 84 1.73 -8.55 7.44
C ALA A 84 0.20 -8.63 7.52
N GLN A 85 -0.36 -8.65 8.73
CA GLN A 85 -1.81 -8.67 8.94
C GLN A 85 -2.46 -7.40 8.40
N ALA A 86 -1.84 -6.25 8.68
CA ALA A 86 -2.37 -4.96 8.22
C ALA A 86 -2.32 -4.85 6.70
N ALA A 87 -1.24 -5.34 6.08
CA ALA A 87 -1.09 -5.34 4.63
C ALA A 87 -2.19 -6.18 3.97
N GLU A 88 -2.48 -7.34 4.55
CA GLU A 88 -3.51 -8.23 4.04
C GLU A 88 -4.89 -7.55 4.08
N LEU A 89 -5.17 -6.85 5.17
CA LEU A 89 -6.45 -6.14 5.32
C LEU A 89 -6.55 -4.91 4.40
N ALA A 90 -5.42 -4.31 4.04
CA ALA A 90 -5.39 -3.12 3.19
C ALA A 90 -5.36 -3.45 1.70
N MET A 91 -4.99 -4.68 1.34
CA MET A 91 -4.83 -5.06 -0.07
C MET A 91 -6.07 -4.80 -0.94
N PRO A 92 -7.32 -4.99 -0.45
CA PRO A 92 -8.49 -4.68 -1.27
C PRO A 92 -8.54 -3.23 -1.78
N ILE A 93 -7.89 -2.30 -1.09
CA ILE A 93 -7.79 -0.90 -1.56
C ILE A 93 -7.05 -0.86 -2.91
N VAL A 94 -6.06 -1.72 -3.09
CA VAL A 94 -5.22 -1.77 -4.30
C VAL A 94 -5.95 -2.49 -5.43
N THR A 95 -6.72 -3.53 -5.11
CA THR A 95 -7.29 -4.45 -6.08
C THR A 95 -8.81 -4.32 -6.24
N SER A 96 -9.35 -3.15 -5.98
CA SER A 96 -10.77 -2.87 -6.21
C SER A 96 -10.93 -1.51 -6.86
N LEU A 97 -12.06 -1.29 -7.51
CA LEU A 97 -12.35 0.00 -8.14
C LEU A 97 -13.04 1.00 -7.22
#